data_d58422baed69c4626f4e19bc870b44cf
#
_entry.id   d58422baed69c4626f4e19bc870b44cf
#
_cell.length_a   1.000
_cell.length_b   1.000
_cell.length_c   1.000
_cell.angle_alpha   90.00
_cell.angle_beta   90.00
_cell.angle_gamma   90.00
#
_symmetry.space_group_name_H-M   'P 1'
#
loop_
_entity.id
_entity.type
_entity.pdbx_description
1 polymer ?
#
loop_
_entity_poly.entity_id
_entity_poly.type
_entity_poly.pdbx_seq_one_letter_code
_entity_poly.pdbx_strand_id
1 'polypeptide(L)'
;MSNNASITNVVNVALIPEGQLAQTDNMNIIAVLTSEEGVINSAERFRSYRNAAAVEADFGTAAAATQYAQAVFGTRPNAINFGGSLIIGLHRATAETVPASAATLITTQFVEATLISQLQGITDGSFDIDVDGVTVVASALDFGVITSLDGVAALLDSAIAGATVAHLNGFFTVTSATTGIASLLTNAVAGASGTFVGGLLTLASGTGGTLTQGAASAVLPIETKVESLSALKAKVNFKGGCFIDLTINAEVPAIAAWAMANQVIMYTVFSGASYSVVSAANPVWVVKLARQTSFRCLLSKSGNRLMAASYMARTHTVNFSAENSAITMNLKELAVPAEVYTQTEIDAAKRVGLDLYATIKDTPAVLTSSANDFVDNVYNVIAFIDAIQTGNFNTLKQTGTKLAQTVQDVGKLVAANEKVCRQFVRAGMLAPGSWSSTDSFGQIDTFNRNIEQFGFYVLAGLLKDQPPADRQDRKSPVIQIAIKNAGAIHSVDIIINFGL
;
A
#
# COMPACT_ATOMS: atom_id res chain seq x y z
N MET A 1 -33.87 32.65 -29.03
CA MET A 1 -33.57 31.24 -28.66
C MET A 1 -33.21 30.52 -29.96
N SER A 2 -31.98 30.05 -30.08
CA SER A 2 -31.50 29.38 -31.31
C SER A 2 -32.13 27.98 -31.39
N ASN A 3 -32.97 27.77 -32.39
CA ASN A 3 -33.60 26.47 -32.71
C ASN A 3 -32.66 25.56 -33.51
N ASN A 4 -31.43 25.43 -33.07
CA ASN A 4 -30.52 24.48 -33.70
C ASN A 4 -30.83 23.05 -33.22
N ALA A 5 -31.13 22.16 -34.14
CA ALA A 5 -31.28 20.73 -33.85
C ALA A 5 -29.99 20.21 -33.20
N SER A 6 -30.15 19.43 -32.13
CA SER A 6 -28.98 18.83 -31.43
C SER A 6 -28.30 17.82 -32.36
N ILE A 7 -26.97 17.83 -32.35
CA ILE A 7 -26.13 16.84 -33.05
C ILE A 7 -26.45 15.39 -32.59
N THR A 8 -27.03 15.21 -31.41
CA THR A 8 -27.50 13.91 -30.88
C THR A 8 -28.56 13.26 -31.77
N ASN A 9 -29.25 14.02 -32.65
CA ASN A 9 -30.18 13.47 -33.63
C ASN A 9 -29.46 12.72 -34.79
N VAL A 10 -28.17 12.98 -34.96
CA VAL A 10 -27.34 12.37 -36.05
C VAL A 10 -26.30 11.44 -35.47
N VAL A 11 -25.73 11.79 -34.30
CA VAL A 11 -24.70 10.98 -33.61
C VAL A 11 -25.17 10.80 -32.18
N ASN A 12 -25.62 9.60 -31.85
CA ASN A 12 -25.91 9.20 -30.47
C ASN A 12 -24.73 8.44 -29.89
N VAL A 13 -24.10 8.99 -28.87
CA VAL A 13 -23.01 8.33 -28.12
C VAL A 13 -23.61 7.79 -26.82
N ALA A 14 -23.82 6.51 -26.76
CA ALA A 14 -24.17 5.83 -25.52
C ALA A 14 -22.89 5.41 -24.80
N LEU A 15 -22.66 5.93 -23.59
CA LEU A 15 -21.62 5.41 -22.69
C LEU A 15 -22.15 4.12 -22.07
N ILE A 16 -21.62 2.98 -22.51
CA ILE A 16 -21.81 1.70 -21.83
C ILE A 16 -20.72 1.64 -20.76
N PRO A 17 -21.02 1.66 -19.46
CA PRO A 17 -20.01 1.49 -18.43
C PRO A 17 -19.48 0.05 -18.52
N GLU A 18 -18.30 -0.12 -19.11
CA GLU A 18 -17.55 -1.37 -19.00
C GLU A 18 -17.16 -1.60 -17.56
N GLY A 19 -17.11 -2.87 -17.11
CA GLY A 19 -16.73 -3.22 -15.75
C GLY A 19 -15.39 -2.59 -15.37
N GLN A 20 -15.27 -2.10 -14.15
CA GLN A 20 -14.07 -1.43 -13.65
C GLN A 20 -12.81 -2.31 -13.86
N LEU A 21 -11.82 -1.75 -14.55
CA LEU A 21 -10.54 -2.39 -14.81
C LEU A 21 -9.64 -2.31 -13.58
N ALA A 22 -8.74 -3.28 -13.46
CA ALA A 22 -7.68 -3.22 -12.47
C ALA A 22 -6.75 -2.04 -12.78
N GLN A 23 -6.39 -1.30 -11.74
CA GLN A 23 -5.40 -0.24 -11.83
C GLN A 23 -4.04 -0.80 -11.43
N THR A 24 -2.96 -0.26 -12.02
CA THR A 24 -1.61 -0.52 -11.54
C THR A 24 -1.45 0.01 -10.12
N ASP A 25 -0.57 -0.62 -9.36
CA ASP A 25 -0.23 -0.17 -8.02
C ASP A 25 0.30 1.28 -8.03
N ASN A 26 -0.06 2.03 -7.00
CA ASN A 26 0.54 3.34 -6.81
C ASN A 26 1.96 3.18 -6.26
N MET A 27 2.95 3.34 -7.13
CA MET A 27 4.37 3.18 -6.81
C MET A 27 4.90 4.22 -5.81
N ASN A 28 4.14 5.30 -5.56
CA ASN A 28 4.53 6.44 -4.74
C ASN A 28 3.95 6.41 -3.31
N ILE A 29 3.32 5.30 -2.91
CA ILE A 29 2.91 5.08 -1.51
C ILE A 29 4.12 4.57 -0.74
N ILE A 30 4.54 5.33 0.28
CA ILE A 30 5.70 5.04 1.13
C ILE A 30 5.28 4.91 2.59
N ALA A 31 6.01 4.08 3.35
CA ALA A 31 5.69 3.78 4.74
C ALA A 31 6.86 4.05 5.68
N VAL A 32 6.58 4.65 6.81
CA VAL A 32 7.48 4.77 7.96
C VAL A 32 6.85 3.99 9.11
N LEU A 33 7.56 3.00 9.63
CA LEU A 33 7.08 2.20 10.75
C LEU A 33 7.65 2.73 12.06
N THR A 34 6.77 2.96 13.03
CA THR A 34 7.09 3.51 14.36
C THR A 34 6.67 2.56 15.47
N SER A 35 7.44 2.53 16.55
CA SER A 35 7.08 1.89 17.81
C SER A 35 6.50 2.90 18.84
N GLU A 36 6.27 4.16 18.46
CA GLU A 36 5.68 5.15 19.33
C GLU A 36 4.24 4.76 19.68
N GLU A 37 3.97 4.69 20.98
CA GLU A 37 2.70 4.22 21.55
C GLU A 37 1.64 5.32 21.62
N GLY A 38 0.38 4.93 21.75
CA GLY A 38 -0.74 5.81 22.09
C GLY A 38 -1.42 6.50 20.90
N VAL A 39 -0.87 6.45 19.69
CA VAL A 39 -1.46 7.10 18.50
C VAL A 39 -2.08 6.08 17.55
N ILE A 40 -1.35 5.02 17.23
CA ILE A 40 -1.82 3.93 16.35
C ILE A 40 -1.80 2.64 17.15
N ASN A 41 -2.92 1.92 17.18
CA ASN A 41 -3.04 0.63 17.84
C ASN A 41 -3.01 -0.54 16.82
N SER A 42 -2.94 -1.76 17.31
CA SER A 42 -2.88 -2.98 16.48
C SER A 42 -4.13 -3.22 15.63
N ALA A 43 -5.28 -2.67 15.98
CA ALA A 43 -6.51 -2.78 15.19
C ALA A 43 -6.48 -1.83 13.98
N GLU A 44 -6.08 -0.56 14.21
CA GLU A 44 -5.93 0.46 13.18
C GLU A 44 -4.75 0.16 12.25
N ARG A 45 -3.60 -0.19 12.81
CA ARG A 45 -2.33 -0.55 12.15
C ARG A 45 -1.60 0.60 11.47
N PHE A 46 -2.28 1.56 10.85
CA PHE A 46 -1.64 2.66 10.14
C PHE A 46 -2.56 3.86 9.97
N ARG A 47 -1.96 5.01 9.73
CA ARG A 47 -2.63 6.22 9.22
C ARG A 47 -1.93 6.72 7.97
N SER A 48 -2.69 7.37 7.08
CA SER A 48 -2.19 7.93 5.84
C SER A 48 -2.17 9.45 5.91
N TYR A 49 -1.03 10.06 5.53
CA TYR A 49 -0.82 11.48 5.63
C TYR A 49 -0.36 12.09 4.30
N ARG A 50 -0.73 13.34 4.07
CA ARG A 50 -0.36 14.12 2.89
C ARG A 50 0.45 15.38 3.22
N ASN A 51 0.68 15.67 4.49
CA ASN A 51 1.51 16.78 4.96
C ASN A 51 2.06 16.47 6.35
N ALA A 52 3.17 17.15 6.74
CA ALA A 52 3.82 16.94 8.02
C ALA A 52 3.01 17.48 9.21
N ALA A 53 2.23 18.54 9.01
CA ALA A 53 1.44 19.13 10.09
C ALA A 53 0.34 18.19 10.61
N ALA A 54 -0.23 17.33 9.73
CA ALA A 54 -1.19 16.34 10.17
C ALA A 54 -0.55 15.23 11.01
N VAL A 55 0.71 14.85 10.71
CA VAL A 55 1.47 13.92 11.56
C VAL A 55 1.81 14.56 12.90
N GLU A 56 2.24 15.82 12.90
CA GLU A 56 2.54 16.58 14.11
C GLU A 56 1.30 16.73 15.00
N ALA A 57 0.13 16.94 14.43
CA ALA A 57 -1.13 17.02 15.18
C ALA A 57 -1.47 15.71 15.90
N ASP A 58 -1.18 14.55 15.29
CA ASP A 58 -1.46 13.23 15.86
C ASP A 58 -0.37 12.80 16.86
N PHE A 59 0.92 12.95 16.51
CA PHE A 59 2.06 12.41 17.26
C PHE A 59 2.74 13.44 18.18
N GLY A 60 2.54 14.72 17.92
CA GLY A 60 3.20 15.81 18.63
C GLY A 60 4.53 16.24 17.96
N THR A 61 4.95 17.49 18.28
CA THR A 61 6.11 18.15 17.65
C THR A 61 7.44 17.41 17.86
N ALA A 62 7.64 16.81 19.05
CA ALA A 62 8.89 16.14 19.44
C ALA A 62 8.98 14.68 18.98
N ALA A 63 7.89 14.09 18.48
CA ALA A 63 7.84 12.69 18.10
C ALA A 63 8.79 12.37 16.94
N ALA A 64 9.37 11.18 16.95
CA ALA A 64 10.24 10.74 15.87
C ALA A 64 9.45 10.57 14.57
N ALA A 65 8.18 10.10 14.63
CA ALA A 65 7.29 10.04 13.48
C ALA A 65 7.12 11.41 12.79
N THR A 66 6.99 12.48 13.58
CA THR A 66 6.91 13.88 13.07
C THR A 66 8.21 14.28 12.38
N GLN A 67 9.38 13.99 12.96
CA GLN A 67 10.67 14.29 12.34
C GLN A 67 10.87 13.55 11.02
N TYR A 68 10.49 12.26 10.95
CA TYR A 68 10.53 11.49 9.71
C TYR A 68 9.56 12.05 8.66
N ALA A 69 8.36 12.44 9.06
CA ALA A 69 7.41 13.11 8.19
C ALA A 69 7.96 14.44 7.65
N GLN A 70 8.60 15.26 8.49
CA GLN A 70 9.27 16.49 8.07
C GLN A 70 10.37 16.22 7.03
N ALA A 71 11.17 15.16 7.21
CA ALA A 71 12.19 14.76 6.23
C ALA A 71 11.56 14.31 4.91
N VAL A 72 10.44 13.55 4.94
CA VAL A 72 9.70 13.15 3.74
C VAL A 72 9.13 14.34 3.01
N PHE A 73 8.34 15.17 3.69
CA PHE A 73 7.64 16.32 3.07
C PHE A 73 8.57 17.49 2.76
N GLY A 74 9.71 17.60 3.41
CA GLY A 74 10.77 18.58 3.12
C GLY A 74 11.57 18.25 1.87
N THR A 75 11.61 16.99 1.45
CA THR A 75 12.31 16.55 0.23
C THR A 75 11.57 17.06 -1.01
N ARG A 76 12.32 17.58 -2.01
CA ARG A 76 11.70 18.16 -3.21
C ARG A 76 12.37 17.65 -4.50
N PRO A 77 11.57 17.15 -5.47
CA PRO A 77 10.20 16.68 -5.30
C PRO A 77 10.15 15.44 -4.39
N ASN A 78 8.98 15.10 -3.87
CA ASN A 78 8.75 13.91 -3.06
C ASN A 78 7.58 13.07 -3.59
N ALA A 79 7.39 11.89 -3.04
CA ALA A 79 6.36 10.93 -3.44
C ALA A 79 4.94 11.52 -3.50
N ILE A 80 4.61 12.47 -2.61
CA ILE A 80 3.29 13.08 -2.51
C ILE A 80 2.97 13.95 -3.73
N ASN A 81 3.98 14.61 -4.30
CA ASN A 81 3.81 15.44 -5.50
C ASN A 81 3.36 14.64 -6.74
N PHE A 82 3.50 13.32 -6.69
CA PHE A 82 3.14 12.40 -7.77
C PHE A 82 1.99 11.45 -7.37
N GLY A 83 1.06 11.95 -6.55
CA GLY A 83 -0.15 11.23 -6.16
C GLY A 83 0.05 10.18 -5.07
N GLY A 84 1.23 10.12 -4.46
CA GLY A 84 1.53 9.24 -3.34
C GLY A 84 0.98 9.70 -2.01
N SER A 85 1.27 8.93 -0.97
CA SER A 85 0.98 9.26 0.43
C SER A 85 2.07 8.70 1.35
N LEU A 86 2.23 9.34 2.50
CA LEU A 86 3.03 8.80 3.59
C LEU A 86 2.12 7.97 4.51
N ILE A 87 2.47 6.72 4.69
CA ILE A 87 1.86 5.83 5.67
C ILE A 87 2.73 5.85 6.92
N ILE A 88 2.16 6.17 8.08
CA ILE A 88 2.80 5.86 9.37
C ILE A 88 2.18 4.56 9.86
N GLY A 89 2.99 3.52 9.97
CA GLY A 89 2.58 2.17 10.36
C GLY A 89 3.09 1.78 11.75
N LEU A 90 2.35 0.94 12.45
CA LEU A 90 2.74 0.44 13.76
C LEU A 90 3.78 -0.69 13.63
N HIS A 91 4.88 -0.55 14.37
CA HIS A 91 5.76 -1.65 14.76
C HIS A 91 5.54 -1.91 16.26
N ARG A 92 4.87 -3.00 16.61
CA ARG A 92 4.61 -3.34 18.02
C ARG A 92 5.88 -3.90 18.67
N ALA A 93 6.76 -3.01 19.11
CA ALA A 93 8.01 -3.37 19.80
C ALA A 93 7.80 -3.76 21.26
N THR A 94 6.65 -3.42 21.86
CA THR A 94 6.21 -3.79 23.20
C THR A 94 4.90 -4.57 23.13
N ALA A 95 4.62 -5.37 24.16
CA ALA A 95 3.35 -6.09 24.22
C ALA A 95 2.19 -5.09 24.45
N GLU A 96 1.14 -5.21 23.65
CA GLU A 96 -0.05 -4.35 23.73
C GLU A 96 -1.16 -5.07 24.46
N THR A 97 -1.70 -4.44 25.50
CA THR A 97 -2.90 -4.95 26.16
C THR A 97 -4.14 -4.39 25.47
N VAL A 98 -4.88 -5.25 24.79
CA VAL A 98 -6.21 -4.94 24.27
C VAL A 98 -7.18 -5.09 25.44
N PRO A 99 -7.89 -4.02 25.87
CA PRO A 99 -8.83 -4.12 26.98
C PRO A 99 -10.00 -5.04 26.64
N ALA A 100 -10.63 -5.57 27.66
CA ALA A 100 -11.86 -6.32 27.49
C ALA A 100 -12.93 -5.43 26.84
N SER A 101 -13.66 -5.97 25.87
CA SER A 101 -14.75 -5.27 25.19
C SER A 101 -16.12 -5.67 25.73
N ALA A 102 -17.08 -4.74 25.63
CA ALA A 102 -18.48 -5.01 25.85
C ALA A 102 -19.13 -5.69 24.64
N ALA A 103 -20.21 -6.43 24.88
CA ALA A 103 -21.09 -6.90 23.80
C ALA A 103 -21.84 -5.72 23.18
N THR A 104 -21.99 -5.75 21.86
CA THR A 104 -22.69 -4.72 21.10
C THR A 104 -23.66 -5.34 20.09
N LEU A 105 -24.81 -4.69 19.91
CA LEU A 105 -25.75 -4.97 18.82
C LEU A 105 -25.97 -3.67 18.04
N ILE A 106 -25.50 -3.65 16.80
CA ILE A 106 -25.57 -2.49 15.92
C ILE A 106 -26.66 -2.76 14.87
N THR A 107 -27.59 -1.83 14.72
CA THR A 107 -28.66 -1.92 13.73
C THR A 107 -28.17 -1.63 12.31
N THR A 108 -29.03 -1.80 11.30
CA THR A 108 -28.80 -1.20 9.98
C THR A 108 -28.99 0.32 10.05
N GLN A 109 -28.51 1.01 9.01
CA GLN A 109 -28.69 2.45 8.90
C GLN A 109 -30.14 2.81 8.58
N PHE A 110 -30.71 3.73 9.37
CA PHE A 110 -32.05 4.23 9.19
C PHE A 110 -32.06 5.64 8.56
N VAL A 111 -33.09 5.87 7.75
CA VAL A 111 -33.48 7.23 7.35
C VAL A 111 -34.53 7.72 8.35
N GLU A 112 -34.24 8.81 9.07
CA GLU A 112 -35.07 9.32 10.16
C GLU A 112 -36.56 9.43 9.81
N ALA A 113 -36.89 10.16 8.73
CA ALA A 113 -38.29 10.38 8.35
C ALA A 113 -39.04 9.08 8.09
N THR A 114 -38.36 8.06 7.55
CA THR A 114 -38.96 6.75 7.23
C THR A 114 -39.23 5.96 8.49
N LEU A 115 -38.21 5.82 9.37
CA LEU A 115 -38.37 5.04 10.61
C LEU A 115 -39.39 5.68 11.56
N ILE A 116 -39.30 7.00 11.75
CA ILE A 116 -40.26 7.73 12.61
C ILE A 116 -41.70 7.55 12.11
N SER A 117 -41.94 7.68 10.79
CA SER A 117 -43.26 7.44 10.21
C SER A 117 -43.79 6.03 10.46
N GLN A 118 -42.91 5.02 10.51
CA GLN A 118 -43.30 3.62 10.80
C GLN A 118 -43.55 3.37 12.26
N LEU A 119 -42.86 4.09 13.16
CA LEU A 119 -42.97 3.93 14.58
C LEU A 119 -44.12 4.72 15.24
N GLN A 120 -44.48 5.90 14.75
CA GLN A 120 -45.45 6.81 15.35
C GLN A 120 -46.86 6.22 15.62
N GLY A 121 -47.24 5.14 14.91
CA GLY A 121 -48.49 4.43 15.15
C GLY A 121 -48.42 3.40 16.28
N ILE A 122 -47.22 3.20 16.89
CA ILE A 122 -47.01 2.16 17.88
C ILE A 122 -46.88 2.80 19.27
N THR A 123 -47.85 2.55 20.13
CA THR A 123 -47.90 3.06 21.54
C THR A 123 -47.71 1.96 22.58
N ASP A 124 -47.63 0.70 22.14
CA ASP A 124 -47.48 -0.50 22.96
C ASP A 124 -46.30 -1.38 22.47
N GLY A 125 -45.24 -0.75 21.93
CA GLY A 125 -44.08 -1.46 21.41
C GLY A 125 -43.46 -2.38 22.48
N SER A 126 -42.95 -3.55 22.03
CA SER A 126 -42.32 -4.51 22.94
C SER A 126 -41.27 -5.37 22.25
N PHE A 127 -40.30 -5.83 23.00
CA PHE A 127 -39.38 -6.94 22.68
C PHE A 127 -38.68 -7.42 23.96
N ASP A 128 -38.21 -8.65 23.94
CA ASP A 128 -37.32 -9.20 24.97
C ASP A 128 -35.90 -9.30 24.39
N ILE A 129 -34.90 -8.99 25.20
CA ILE A 129 -33.47 -9.08 24.85
C ILE A 129 -32.70 -9.56 26.08
N ASP A 130 -31.82 -10.52 25.94
CA ASP A 130 -30.94 -10.88 27.06
C ASP A 130 -29.72 -9.97 27.10
N VAL A 131 -29.44 -9.43 28.27
CA VAL A 131 -28.26 -8.64 28.59
C VAL A 131 -27.53 -9.35 29.71
N ASP A 132 -26.31 -9.80 29.43
CA ASP A 132 -25.45 -10.50 30.41
C ASP A 132 -26.10 -11.70 31.06
N GLY A 133 -26.91 -12.44 30.31
CA GLY A 133 -27.65 -13.62 30.77
C GLY A 133 -28.94 -13.32 31.52
N VAL A 134 -29.36 -12.05 31.59
CA VAL A 134 -30.62 -11.63 32.19
C VAL A 134 -31.59 -11.18 31.11
N THR A 135 -32.77 -11.78 31.02
CA THR A 135 -33.79 -11.34 30.08
C THR A 135 -34.37 -10.00 30.50
N VAL A 136 -34.22 -8.99 29.68
CA VAL A 136 -34.80 -7.67 29.79
C VAL A 136 -36.06 -7.60 28.95
N VAL A 137 -37.19 -7.35 29.57
CA VAL A 137 -38.49 -7.18 28.91
C VAL A 137 -38.71 -5.70 28.65
N ALA A 138 -38.46 -5.25 27.43
CA ALA A 138 -38.81 -3.91 26.99
C ALA A 138 -40.30 -3.91 26.55
N SER A 139 -41.17 -3.27 27.33
CA SER A 139 -42.61 -3.26 27.08
C SER A 139 -43.21 -1.86 27.26
N ALA A 140 -44.41 -1.68 26.71
CA ALA A 140 -45.12 -0.39 26.73
C ALA A 140 -44.29 0.77 26.15
N LEU A 141 -43.54 0.50 25.06
CA LEU A 141 -42.75 1.51 24.37
C LEU A 141 -43.69 2.38 23.54
N ASP A 142 -43.84 3.64 23.93
CA ASP A 142 -44.68 4.60 23.22
C ASP A 142 -43.85 5.45 22.27
N PHE A 143 -43.96 5.18 20.98
CA PHE A 143 -43.29 5.93 19.94
C PHE A 143 -44.17 7.08 19.36
N GLY A 144 -45.43 7.21 19.83
CA GLY A 144 -46.38 8.18 19.26
C GLY A 144 -45.95 9.64 19.36
N VAL A 145 -45.12 9.97 20.35
CA VAL A 145 -44.59 11.33 20.58
C VAL A 145 -43.14 11.51 20.11
N ILE A 146 -42.52 10.46 19.59
CA ILE A 146 -41.11 10.48 19.19
C ILE A 146 -41.01 11.10 17.77
N THR A 147 -40.11 12.10 17.60
CA THR A 147 -39.93 12.85 16.38
C THR A 147 -38.51 12.78 15.78
N SER A 148 -37.56 12.08 16.44
CA SER A 148 -36.19 11.94 16.03
C SER A 148 -35.59 10.59 16.37
N LEU A 149 -34.52 10.19 15.67
CA LEU A 149 -33.78 8.96 16.01
C LEU A 149 -33.11 9.04 17.39
N ASP A 150 -32.68 10.21 17.83
CA ASP A 150 -32.20 10.41 19.21
C ASP A 150 -33.28 10.14 20.24
N GLY A 151 -34.52 10.51 19.96
CA GLY A 151 -35.68 10.19 20.81
C GLY A 151 -35.94 8.69 20.86
N VAL A 152 -35.82 7.98 19.75
CA VAL A 152 -35.91 6.51 19.73
C VAL A 152 -34.78 5.89 20.57
N ALA A 153 -33.53 6.34 20.41
CA ALA A 153 -32.42 5.86 21.21
C ALA A 153 -32.62 6.07 22.70
N ALA A 154 -33.08 7.25 23.11
CA ALA A 154 -33.38 7.56 24.54
C ALA A 154 -34.49 6.68 25.12
N LEU A 155 -35.54 6.39 24.33
CA LEU A 155 -36.62 5.47 24.77
C LEU A 155 -36.08 4.05 24.96
N LEU A 156 -35.28 3.55 23.99
CA LEU A 156 -34.67 2.23 24.09
C LEU A 156 -33.64 2.14 25.22
N ASP A 157 -32.85 3.19 25.45
CA ASP A 157 -31.87 3.28 26.53
C ASP A 157 -32.53 3.16 27.89
N SER A 158 -33.68 3.81 28.07
CA SER A 158 -34.47 3.70 29.31
C SER A 158 -35.11 2.33 29.50
N ALA A 159 -35.37 1.60 28.42
CA ALA A 159 -36.07 0.32 28.43
C ALA A 159 -35.15 -0.89 28.56
N ILE A 160 -33.90 -0.80 28.13
CA ILE A 160 -32.95 -1.91 28.14
C ILE A 160 -32.02 -1.80 29.35
N ALA A 161 -32.46 -2.33 30.47
CA ALA A 161 -31.65 -2.34 31.69
C ALA A 161 -30.34 -3.13 31.50
N GLY A 162 -29.22 -2.62 32.02
CA GLY A 162 -27.90 -3.27 31.91
C GLY A 162 -27.16 -3.02 30.59
N ALA A 163 -27.75 -2.22 29.69
CA ALA A 163 -27.10 -1.76 28.47
C ALA A 163 -27.33 -0.27 28.24
N THR A 164 -26.55 0.34 27.36
CA THR A 164 -26.77 1.70 26.86
C THR A 164 -27.12 1.67 25.40
N VAL A 165 -27.97 2.59 24.94
CA VAL A 165 -28.35 2.73 23.53
C VAL A 165 -28.00 4.11 23.04
N ALA A 166 -27.10 4.14 22.05
CA ALA A 166 -26.68 5.38 21.40
C ALA A 166 -27.12 5.39 19.93
N HIS A 167 -27.41 6.59 19.42
CA HIS A 167 -27.65 6.84 18.00
C HIS A 167 -26.50 7.62 17.40
N LEU A 168 -26.00 7.17 16.25
CA LEU A 168 -24.99 7.89 15.48
C LEU A 168 -25.17 7.60 13.97
N ASN A 169 -25.26 8.64 13.17
CA ASN A 169 -25.35 8.55 11.69
C ASN A 169 -26.45 7.60 11.17
N GLY A 170 -27.57 7.50 11.86
CA GLY A 170 -28.68 6.62 11.51
C GLY A 170 -28.58 5.21 12.04
N PHE A 171 -27.54 4.85 12.79
CA PHE A 171 -27.40 3.56 13.44
C PHE A 171 -27.75 3.67 14.93
N PHE A 172 -28.41 2.65 15.47
CA PHE A 172 -28.49 2.45 16.91
C PHE A 172 -27.45 1.41 17.33
N THR A 173 -26.77 1.68 18.44
CA THR A 173 -25.81 0.74 19.04
C THR A 173 -26.28 0.46 20.47
N VAL A 174 -26.67 -0.78 20.73
CA VAL A 174 -26.90 -1.29 22.06
C VAL A 174 -25.58 -1.83 22.58
N THR A 175 -25.13 -1.35 23.75
CA THR A 175 -23.84 -1.76 24.34
C THR A 175 -24.11 -2.25 25.77
N SER A 176 -23.71 -3.48 26.11
CA SER A 176 -23.78 -3.98 27.47
C SER A 176 -22.94 -3.12 28.42
N ALA A 177 -23.41 -2.93 29.65
CA ALA A 177 -22.70 -2.19 30.68
C ALA A 177 -21.47 -2.94 31.22
N THR A 178 -21.38 -4.26 31.01
CA THR A 178 -20.22 -5.08 31.38
C THR A 178 -19.23 -5.24 30.25
N THR A 179 -18.05 -5.76 30.56
CA THR A 179 -17.00 -6.08 29.56
C THR A 179 -16.46 -7.49 29.79
N GLY A 180 -15.81 -8.04 28.78
CA GLY A 180 -15.22 -9.37 28.87
C GLY A 180 -16.17 -10.47 28.39
N ILE A 181 -15.77 -11.72 28.61
CA ILE A 181 -16.54 -12.90 28.16
C ILE A 181 -17.91 -13.04 28.81
N ALA A 182 -18.13 -12.36 29.93
CA ALA A 182 -19.42 -12.32 30.61
C ALA A 182 -20.37 -11.26 30.03
N SER A 183 -19.86 -10.36 29.21
CA SER A 183 -20.65 -9.38 28.49
C SER A 183 -21.31 -10.03 27.28
N LEU A 184 -22.60 -10.24 27.37
CA LEU A 184 -23.40 -10.98 26.39
C LEU A 184 -24.65 -10.18 26.02
N LEU A 185 -24.97 -10.17 24.74
CA LEU A 185 -26.26 -9.69 24.24
C LEU A 185 -26.89 -10.78 23.36
N THR A 186 -28.19 -10.81 23.27
CA THR A 186 -28.92 -11.59 22.27
C THR A 186 -29.59 -10.67 21.26
N ASN A 187 -30.05 -11.23 20.14
CA ASN A 187 -30.98 -10.51 19.30
C ASN A 187 -32.34 -10.40 19.98
N ALA A 188 -33.07 -9.32 19.72
CA ALA A 188 -34.38 -9.11 20.21
C ALA A 188 -35.37 -10.17 19.71
N VAL A 189 -36.22 -10.68 20.59
CA VAL A 189 -37.33 -11.59 20.29
C VAL A 189 -38.67 -10.95 20.68
N ALA A 190 -39.76 -11.50 20.18
CA ALA A 190 -41.07 -10.99 20.53
C ALA A 190 -41.35 -11.18 22.02
N GLY A 191 -41.78 -10.13 22.70
CA GLY A 191 -42.23 -10.17 24.10
C GLY A 191 -43.57 -10.91 24.24
N ALA A 192 -43.96 -11.17 25.50
CA ALA A 192 -45.21 -11.86 25.81
C ALA A 192 -46.46 -11.04 25.45
N SER A 193 -46.36 -9.71 25.35
CA SER A 193 -47.45 -8.80 24.99
C SER A 193 -46.92 -7.53 24.33
N GLY A 194 -47.78 -6.81 23.61
CA GLY A 194 -47.44 -5.60 22.86
C GLY A 194 -47.01 -5.85 21.42
N THR A 195 -46.83 -4.77 20.69
CA THR A 195 -46.40 -4.83 19.26
C THR A 195 -44.90 -5.06 19.18
N PHE A 196 -44.46 -6.14 18.51
CA PHE A 196 -43.05 -6.46 18.36
C PHE A 196 -42.34 -5.46 17.45
N VAL A 197 -41.43 -4.67 18.02
CA VAL A 197 -40.68 -3.66 17.29
C VAL A 197 -39.23 -4.06 16.97
N GLY A 198 -38.72 -5.16 17.51
CA GLY A 198 -37.35 -5.64 17.32
C GLY A 198 -36.96 -5.87 15.84
N GLY A 199 -37.94 -6.36 15.05
CA GLY A 199 -37.74 -6.53 13.61
C GLY A 199 -37.66 -5.21 12.85
N LEU A 200 -38.51 -4.24 13.18
CA LEU A 200 -38.53 -2.90 12.58
C LEU A 200 -37.29 -2.11 12.92
N LEU A 201 -36.79 -2.25 14.15
CA LEU A 201 -35.54 -1.63 14.61
C LEU A 201 -34.28 -2.42 14.22
N THR A 202 -34.42 -3.49 13.45
CA THR A 202 -33.32 -4.40 13.03
C THR A 202 -32.47 -4.93 14.20
N LEU A 203 -33.09 -5.06 15.38
CA LEU A 203 -32.47 -5.68 16.55
C LEU A 203 -32.71 -7.21 16.58
N ALA A 204 -33.67 -7.71 15.78
CA ALA A 204 -33.98 -9.12 15.70
C ALA A 204 -33.01 -9.89 14.79
N SER A 205 -32.89 -11.20 14.99
CA SER A 205 -32.07 -12.06 14.14
C SER A 205 -32.57 -12.06 12.69
N GLY A 206 -31.65 -11.96 11.72
CA GLY A 206 -31.96 -11.97 10.29
C GLY A 206 -32.53 -10.68 9.73
N THR A 207 -32.61 -9.58 10.52
CA THR A 207 -33.11 -8.27 10.07
C THR A 207 -31.99 -7.32 9.61
N GLY A 208 -30.74 -7.76 9.65
CA GLY A 208 -29.58 -7.04 9.16
C GLY A 208 -28.72 -6.38 10.25
N GLY A 209 -29.17 -6.37 11.50
CA GLY A 209 -28.34 -5.93 12.63
C GLY A 209 -27.14 -6.87 12.86
N THR A 210 -26.05 -6.31 13.40
CA THR A 210 -24.81 -7.04 13.69
C THR A 210 -24.62 -7.17 15.20
N LEU A 211 -24.61 -8.41 15.69
CA LEU A 211 -24.35 -8.74 17.09
C LEU A 211 -22.89 -9.17 17.26
N THR A 212 -22.19 -8.54 18.21
CA THR A 212 -20.83 -8.90 18.62
C THR A 212 -20.81 -9.13 20.11
N GLN A 213 -20.33 -10.28 20.56
CA GLN A 213 -20.20 -10.58 21.98
C GLN A 213 -18.97 -9.89 22.59
N GLY A 214 -19.00 -9.68 23.91
CA GLY A 214 -17.87 -9.16 24.63
C GLY A 214 -16.66 -10.10 24.57
N ALA A 215 -15.48 -9.54 24.59
CA ALA A 215 -14.22 -10.28 24.54
C ALA A 215 -13.37 -10.01 25.79
N ALA A 216 -12.67 -11.03 26.26
CA ALA A 216 -11.70 -10.88 27.34
C ALA A 216 -10.57 -9.92 26.94
N SER A 217 -9.96 -9.29 27.94
CA SER A 217 -8.69 -8.62 27.73
C SER A 217 -7.66 -9.61 27.16
N ALA A 218 -6.93 -9.18 26.15
CA ALA A 218 -5.89 -9.97 25.50
C ALA A 218 -4.57 -9.21 25.49
N VAL A 219 -3.48 -9.93 25.67
CA VAL A 219 -2.13 -9.36 25.49
C VAL A 219 -1.62 -9.82 24.12
N LEU A 220 -1.47 -8.88 23.20
CA LEU A 220 -0.82 -9.12 21.93
C LEU A 220 0.70 -9.10 22.15
N PRO A 221 1.45 -10.14 21.74
CA PRO A 221 2.90 -10.20 21.94
C PRO A 221 3.62 -9.16 21.08
N ILE A 222 4.88 -8.92 21.39
CA ILE A 222 5.79 -8.13 20.55
C ILE A 222 5.86 -8.74 19.15
N GLU A 223 6.11 -7.89 18.16
CA GLU A 223 6.30 -8.30 16.77
C GLU A 223 7.75 -8.12 16.36
N THR A 224 8.25 -9.03 15.55
CA THR A 224 9.46 -8.78 14.77
C THR A 224 9.17 -7.72 13.70
N LYS A 225 10.20 -7.06 13.19
CA LYS A 225 10.03 -6.08 12.10
C LYS A 225 9.40 -6.70 10.84
N VAL A 226 9.70 -7.98 10.55
CA VAL A 226 9.10 -8.71 9.41
C VAL A 226 7.61 -8.97 9.63
N GLU A 227 7.19 -9.32 10.85
CA GLU A 227 5.77 -9.48 11.18
C GLU A 227 5.02 -8.16 11.05
N SER A 228 5.61 -7.07 11.55
CA SER A 228 5.01 -5.72 11.42
C SER A 228 4.88 -5.28 9.96
N LEU A 229 5.91 -5.54 9.13
CA LEU A 229 5.86 -5.28 7.69
C LEU A 229 4.76 -6.11 7.01
N SER A 230 4.65 -7.39 7.35
CA SER A 230 3.64 -8.29 6.77
C SER A 230 2.21 -7.87 7.18
N ALA A 231 2.02 -7.52 8.45
CA ALA A 231 0.75 -7.02 8.96
C ALA A 231 0.34 -5.68 8.32
N LEU A 232 1.29 -4.77 8.11
CA LEU A 232 1.04 -3.52 7.40
C LEU A 232 0.73 -3.77 5.91
N LYS A 233 1.50 -4.63 5.25
CA LYS A 233 1.32 -4.98 3.83
C LYS A 233 -0.05 -5.62 3.55
N ALA A 234 -0.59 -6.39 4.50
CA ALA A 234 -1.92 -6.97 4.40
C ALA A 234 -3.05 -5.93 4.43
N LYS A 235 -2.79 -4.73 4.98
CA LYS A 235 -3.77 -3.64 5.09
C LYS A 235 -3.61 -2.57 4.01
N VAL A 236 -2.39 -2.27 3.60
CA VAL A 236 -2.07 -1.21 2.62
C VAL A 236 -0.91 -1.61 1.72
N ASN A 237 -1.06 -1.35 0.41
CA ASN A 237 -0.04 -1.66 -0.56
C ASN A 237 0.95 -0.49 -0.70
N PHE A 238 2.04 -0.52 0.05
CA PHE A 238 3.15 0.43 -0.06
C PHE A 238 4.32 -0.16 -0.84
N LYS A 239 5.16 0.69 -1.42
CA LYS A 239 6.29 0.28 -2.29
C LYS A 239 7.65 0.71 -1.77
N GLY A 240 7.71 1.65 -0.84
CA GLY A 240 8.92 2.03 -0.10
C GLY A 240 8.68 1.97 1.39
N GLY A 241 9.68 1.58 2.19
CA GLY A 241 9.54 1.51 3.63
C GLY A 241 10.83 1.79 4.39
N CYS A 242 10.72 2.35 5.60
CA CYS A 242 11.80 2.42 6.58
C CYS A 242 11.25 2.32 8.00
N PHE A 243 12.11 1.96 8.94
CA PHE A 243 11.79 1.96 10.37
C PHE A 243 12.36 3.20 11.05
N ILE A 244 11.59 3.77 11.99
CA ILE A 244 12.11 4.78 12.91
C ILE A 244 13.10 4.15 13.88
N ASP A 245 12.78 2.94 14.35
CA ASP A 245 13.64 2.19 15.25
C ASP A 245 14.90 1.68 14.54
N LEU A 246 15.99 1.62 15.30
CA LEU A 246 17.24 1.08 14.78
C LEU A 246 17.05 -0.38 14.34
N THR A 247 17.43 -0.66 13.11
CA THR A 247 17.49 -2.03 12.61
C THR A 247 18.82 -2.65 13.05
N ILE A 248 18.76 -3.67 13.87
CA ILE A 248 19.96 -4.39 14.31
C ILE A 248 20.47 -5.33 13.22
N ASN A 249 21.78 -5.63 13.23
CA ASN A 249 22.43 -6.41 12.18
C ASN A 249 21.79 -7.78 11.94
N ALA A 250 21.30 -8.43 13.00
CA ALA A 250 20.68 -9.76 12.91
C ALA A 250 19.33 -9.75 12.17
N GLU A 251 18.62 -8.61 12.13
CA GLU A 251 17.33 -8.46 11.46
C GLU A 251 17.46 -8.19 9.95
N VAL A 252 18.61 -7.65 9.52
CA VAL A 252 18.82 -7.19 8.14
C VAL A 252 18.55 -8.26 7.10
N PRO A 253 19.06 -9.52 7.21
CA PRO A 253 18.81 -10.56 6.21
C PRO A 253 17.33 -10.89 6.06
N ALA A 254 16.59 -10.96 7.16
CA ALA A 254 15.16 -11.29 7.15
C ALA A 254 14.32 -10.17 6.52
N ILE A 255 14.60 -8.90 6.87
CA ILE A 255 13.93 -7.74 6.28
C ILE A 255 14.25 -7.63 4.79
N ALA A 256 15.49 -7.87 4.40
CA ALA A 256 15.91 -7.81 3.00
C ALA A 256 15.27 -8.91 2.14
N ALA A 257 15.17 -10.14 2.67
CA ALA A 257 14.45 -11.23 2.03
C ALA A 257 12.95 -10.94 1.89
N TRP A 258 12.33 -10.40 2.93
CA TRP A 258 10.93 -9.98 2.90
C TRP A 258 10.69 -8.89 1.84
N ALA A 259 11.57 -7.88 1.80
CA ALA A 259 11.50 -6.77 0.85
C ALA A 259 11.51 -7.26 -0.61
N MET A 260 12.43 -8.20 -0.91
CA MET A 260 12.53 -8.81 -2.24
C MET A 260 11.29 -9.62 -2.60
N ALA A 261 10.79 -10.45 -1.69
CA ALA A 261 9.62 -11.30 -1.90
C ALA A 261 8.32 -10.49 -2.09
N ASN A 262 8.21 -9.32 -1.46
CA ASN A 262 7.00 -8.48 -1.48
C ASN A 262 7.08 -7.31 -2.47
N GLN A 263 8.16 -7.20 -3.24
CA GLN A 263 8.38 -6.09 -4.19
C GLN A 263 8.24 -4.71 -3.52
N VAL A 264 8.87 -4.55 -2.36
CA VAL A 264 8.93 -3.32 -1.56
C VAL A 264 10.39 -2.93 -1.38
N ILE A 265 10.75 -1.68 -1.58
CA ILE A 265 12.12 -1.21 -1.33
C ILE A 265 12.23 -0.73 0.11
N MET A 266 13.04 -1.41 0.91
CA MET A 266 13.32 -1.02 2.30
C MET A 266 14.62 -0.21 2.38
N TYR A 267 14.59 0.85 3.19
CA TYR A 267 15.70 1.78 3.36
C TYR A 267 16.19 1.77 4.80
N THR A 268 17.49 1.60 4.99
CA THR A 268 18.10 1.56 6.33
C THR A 268 19.42 2.33 6.33
N VAL A 269 19.65 3.14 7.36
CA VAL A 269 20.90 3.87 7.58
C VAL A 269 21.80 3.07 8.50
N PHE A 270 23.05 2.90 8.09
CA PHE A 270 24.13 2.33 8.87
C PHE A 270 25.10 3.44 9.29
N SER A 271 25.69 3.32 10.48
CA SER A 271 26.65 4.28 11.00
C SER A 271 27.91 3.55 11.51
N GLY A 272 29.06 4.03 11.06
CA GLY A 272 30.36 3.49 11.44
C GLY A 272 31.15 2.88 10.30
N ALA A 273 32.47 2.96 10.40
CA ALA A 273 33.40 2.50 9.37
C ALA A 273 33.36 0.98 9.10
N SER A 274 32.94 0.17 10.09
CA SER A 274 32.83 -1.28 9.96
C SER A 274 31.86 -1.72 8.86
N TYR A 275 30.82 -0.91 8.56
CA TYR A 275 29.86 -1.23 7.49
C TYR A 275 30.41 -1.01 6.08
N SER A 276 31.53 -0.28 5.93
CA SER A 276 32.24 -0.09 4.65
C SER A 276 33.30 -1.20 4.39
N VAL A 277 33.41 -2.18 5.27
CA VAL A 277 34.40 -3.27 5.17
C VAL A 277 33.77 -4.51 4.54
N VAL A 278 34.50 -5.13 3.61
CA VAL A 278 34.12 -6.45 3.04
C VAL A 278 34.34 -7.52 4.10
N SER A 279 33.25 -8.03 4.67
CA SER A 279 33.29 -9.03 5.75
C SER A 279 31.99 -9.81 5.80
N ALA A 280 32.06 -11.10 6.09
CA ALA A 280 30.87 -11.94 6.33
C ALA A 280 30.05 -11.51 7.55
N ALA A 281 30.65 -10.78 8.49
CA ALA A 281 29.95 -10.19 9.63
C ALA A 281 29.26 -8.85 9.31
N ASN A 282 29.54 -8.27 8.13
CA ASN A 282 28.90 -7.03 7.69
C ASN A 282 27.55 -7.33 7.02
N PRO A 283 26.41 -6.92 7.60
CA PRO A 283 25.10 -7.21 7.04
C PRO A 283 24.90 -6.57 5.66
N VAL A 284 25.50 -5.42 5.38
CA VAL A 284 25.46 -4.77 4.06
C VAL A 284 26.10 -5.67 2.99
N TRP A 285 27.27 -6.25 3.33
CA TRP A 285 27.96 -7.18 2.44
C TRP A 285 27.15 -8.48 2.22
N VAL A 286 26.51 -8.98 3.28
CA VAL A 286 25.65 -10.18 3.19
C VAL A 286 24.45 -9.93 2.26
N VAL A 287 23.78 -8.78 2.38
CA VAL A 287 22.67 -8.36 1.50
C VAL A 287 23.13 -8.31 0.04
N LYS A 288 24.30 -7.72 -0.22
CA LYS A 288 24.90 -7.68 -1.57
C LYS A 288 25.18 -9.08 -2.13
N LEU A 289 25.82 -9.95 -1.35
CA LEU A 289 26.12 -11.32 -1.79
C LEU A 289 24.86 -12.13 -2.09
N ALA A 290 23.81 -11.92 -1.31
CA ALA A 290 22.50 -12.54 -1.52
C ALA A 290 21.69 -11.88 -2.66
N ARG A 291 22.20 -10.85 -3.31
CA ARG A 291 21.52 -10.08 -4.37
C ARG A 291 20.12 -9.58 -3.98
N GLN A 292 19.96 -9.17 -2.72
CA GLN A 292 18.70 -8.64 -2.21
C GLN A 292 18.57 -7.15 -2.53
N THR A 293 18.38 -6.85 -3.81
CA THR A 293 18.43 -5.49 -4.38
C THR A 293 17.35 -4.55 -3.87
N SER A 294 16.24 -5.10 -3.36
CA SER A 294 15.15 -4.32 -2.75
C SER A 294 15.47 -3.80 -1.34
N PHE A 295 16.67 -4.06 -0.80
CA PHE A 295 17.10 -3.52 0.48
C PHE A 295 18.23 -2.51 0.26
N ARG A 296 17.93 -1.22 0.49
CA ARG A 296 18.89 -0.10 0.28
C ARG A 296 19.61 0.21 1.58
N CYS A 297 20.92 0.10 1.51
CA CYS A 297 21.81 0.42 2.61
C CYS A 297 22.40 1.83 2.40
N LEU A 298 22.21 2.71 3.36
CA LEU A 298 22.69 4.08 3.34
C LEU A 298 23.74 4.25 4.43
N LEU A 299 24.82 5.03 4.17
CA LEU A 299 25.83 5.34 5.16
C LEU A 299 25.68 6.78 5.65
N SER A 300 25.62 6.96 6.97
CA SER A 300 25.72 8.25 7.63
C SER A 300 26.74 8.18 8.77
N LYS A 301 27.75 9.03 8.75
CA LYS A 301 28.77 9.11 9.82
C LYS A 301 28.17 9.57 11.15
N SER A 302 27.25 10.53 11.09
CA SER A 302 26.55 11.06 12.26
C SER A 302 25.44 10.14 12.77
N GLY A 303 25.09 9.09 12.00
CA GLY A 303 23.97 8.22 12.33
C GLY A 303 22.60 8.87 12.07
N ASN A 304 22.52 9.83 11.17
CA ASN A 304 21.28 10.53 10.83
C ASN A 304 20.30 9.60 10.09
N ARG A 305 19.39 9.00 10.83
CA ARG A 305 18.39 8.05 10.30
C ARG A 305 17.31 8.70 9.43
N LEU A 306 17.08 10.00 9.55
CA LEU A 306 16.15 10.75 8.69
C LEU A 306 16.56 10.71 7.22
N MET A 307 17.84 10.40 6.93
CA MET A 307 18.34 10.18 5.58
C MET A 307 17.56 9.07 4.85
N ALA A 308 17.16 8.00 5.54
CA ALA A 308 16.36 6.92 4.93
C ALA A 308 14.99 7.44 4.45
N ALA A 309 14.31 8.24 5.27
CA ALA A 309 13.02 8.82 4.94
C ALA A 309 13.10 9.81 3.76
N SER A 310 14.08 10.69 3.77
CA SER A 310 14.31 11.67 2.70
C SER A 310 14.72 10.98 1.39
N TYR A 311 15.63 10.00 1.45
CA TYR A 311 16.04 9.21 0.28
C TYR A 311 14.86 8.44 -0.32
N MET A 312 14.08 7.74 0.52
CA MET A 312 12.86 7.06 0.13
C MET A 312 11.87 8.01 -0.56
N ALA A 313 11.59 9.16 0.06
CA ALA A 313 10.67 10.16 -0.49
C ALA A 313 11.11 10.68 -1.86
N ARG A 314 12.43 10.81 -2.09
CA ARG A 314 12.99 11.25 -3.38
C ARG A 314 12.97 10.17 -4.44
N THR A 315 13.19 8.90 -4.05
CA THR A 315 13.14 7.74 -4.98
C THR A 315 11.74 7.55 -5.55
N HIS A 316 10.71 7.62 -4.71
CA HIS A 316 9.33 7.34 -5.09
C HIS A 316 8.63 8.56 -5.69
N THR A 317 9.18 9.09 -6.81
CA THR A 317 8.68 10.30 -7.49
C THR A 317 8.39 10.09 -8.98
N VAL A 318 8.38 8.85 -9.47
CA VAL A 318 8.17 8.57 -10.88
C VAL A 318 6.69 8.43 -11.20
N ASN A 319 6.24 9.10 -12.25
CA ASN A 319 4.95 8.86 -12.88
C ASN A 319 5.17 8.06 -14.17
N PHE A 320 5.04 6.75 -14.11
CA PHE A 320 5.28 5.86 -15.24
C PHE A 320 4.31 6.05 -16.42
N SER A 321 3.26 6.84 -16.25
CA SER A 321 2.36 7.24 -17.35
C SER A 321 2.83 8.49 -18.09
N ALA A 322 3.77 9.24 -17.51
CA ALA A 322 4.33 10.47 -18.11
C ALA A 322 5.60 10.17 -18.93
N GLU A 323 5.88 11.01 -19.90
CA GLU A 323 7.10 10.95 -20.69
C GLU A 323 8.32 11.42 -19.88
N ASN A 324 9.47 10.77 -20.09
CA ASN A 324 10.76 11.13 -19.48
C ASN A 324 10.68 11.32 -17.96
N SER A 325 9.88 10.50 -17.28
CA SER A 325 9.63 10.59 -15.84
C SER A 325 10.60 9.75 -15.00
N ALA A 326 11.25 8.74 -15.59
CA ALA A 326 12.23 7.92 -14.91
C ALA A 326 13.40 8.78 -14.41
N ILE A 327 13.83 8.53 -13.17
CA ILE A 327 14.90 9.30 -12.53
C ILE A 327 16.06 8.39 -12.16
N THR A 328 17.23 8.99 -11.93
CA THR A 328 18.31 8.37 -11.16
C THR A 328 18.46 9.09 -9.82
N MET A 329 18.83 8.36 -8.77
CA MET A 329 19.11 8.95 -7.46
C MET A 329 20.51 9.59 -7.39
N ASN A 330 21.43 9.22 -8.27
CA ASN A 330 22.75 9.84 -8.28
C ASN A 330 22.67 11.36 -8.48
N LEU A 331 23.41 12.11 -7.70
CA LEU A 331 23.47 13.58 -7.68
C LEU A 331 22.15 14.28 -7.31
N LYS A 332 21.20 13.59 -6.65
CA LYS A 332 19.99 14.22 -6.14
C LYS A 332 20.23 14.81 -4.74
N GLU A 333 19.44 15.83 -4.40
CA GLU A 333 19.45 16.46 -3.08
C GLU A 333 18.39 15.83 -2.17
N LEU A 334 18.70 15.82 -0.87
CA LEU A 334 17.83 15.34 0.21
C LEU A 334 17.52 16.47 1.19
N ALA A 335 16.44 16.32 1.96
CA ALA A 335 16.04 17.30 2.99
C ALA A 335 16.73 17.08 4.36
N VAL A 336 17.95 16.56 4.33
CA VAL A 336 18.80 16.35 5.50
C VAL A 336 20.17 16.93 5.23
N PRO A 337 20.98 17.26 6.26
CA PRO A 337 22.35 17.72 6.05
C PRO A 337 23.21 16.68 5.35
N ALA A 338 23.96 17.09 4.32
CA ALA A 338 24.99 16.28 3.70
C ALA A 338 26.24 16.20 4.56
N GLU A 339 26.97 15.11 4.47
CA GLU A 339 28.16 14.85 5.27
C GLU A 339 29.43 14.93 4.40
N VAL A 340 30.57 15.16 5.04
CA VAL A 340 31.88 15.21 4.37
C VAL A 340 32.53 13.83 4.42
N TYR A 341 32.88 13.31 3.27
CA TYR A 341 33.58 12.03 3.08
C TYR A 341 34.87 12.24 2.30
N THR A 342 35.89 11.49 2.65
CA THR A 342 37.09 11.33 1.83
C THR A 342 36.81 10.42 0.63
N GLN A 343 37.61 10.53 -0.43
CA GLN A 343 37.49 9.64 -1.59
C GLN A 343 37.60 8.15 -1.20
N THR A 344 38.53 7.84 -0.30
CA THR A 344 38.72 6.45 0.21
C THR A 344 37.49 5.92 0.90
N GLU A 345 36.79 6.73 1.70
CA GLU A 345 35.55 6.34 2.37
C GLU A 345 34.42 6.13 1.37
N ILE A 346 34.31 7.01 0.34
CA ILE A 346 33.33 6.88 -0.74
C ILE A 346 33.55 5.57 -1.50
N ASP A 347 34.77 5.27 -1.88
CA ASP A 347 35.11 4.06 -2.64
C ASP A 347 34.87 2.78 -1.82
N ALA A 348 35.22 2.81 -0.53
CA ALA A 348 34.98 1.71 0.38
C ALA A 348 33.48 1.45 0.57
N ALA A 349 32.68 2.48 0.78
CA ALA A 349 31.23 2.40 0.93
C ALA A 349 30.57 1.87 -0.35
N LYS A 350 30.88 2.45 -1.50
CA LYS A 350 30.33 1.99 -2.80
C LYS A 350 30.67 0.54 -3.10
N ARG A 351 31.87 0.08 -2.77
CA ARG A 351 32.28 -1.32 -2.99
C ARG A 351 31.41 -2.34 -2.27
N VAL A 352 30.91 -2.02 -1.09
CA VAL A 352 30.06 -2.93 -0.30
C VAL A 352 28.56 -2.76 -0.60
N GLY A 353 28.15 -1.69 -1.29
CA GLY A 353 26.75 -1.46 -1.66
C GLY A 353 26.04 -0.40 -0.80
N LEU A 354 26.81 0.53 -0.20
CA LEU A 354 26.27 1.66 0.54
C LEU A 354 26.11 2.88 -0.38
N ASP A 355 24.95 3.51 -0.33
CA ASP A 355 24.73 4.84 -0.89
C ASP A 355 25.04 5.90 0.17
N LEU A 356 25.46 7.08 -0.28
CA LEU A 356 25.95 8.18 0.58
C LEU A 356 25.21 9.47 0.23
N TYR A 357 25.08 10.37 1.21
CA TYR A 357 24.72 11.77 0.95
C TYR A 357 25.88 12.66 1.36
N ALA A 358 26.61 13.10 0.36
CA ALA A 358 27.91 13.74 0.54
C ALA A 358 27.93 15.20 0.04
N THR A 359 28.79 16.02 0.64
CA THR A 359 29.12 17.35 0.12
C THR A 359 30.28 17.24 -0.88
N ILE A 360 30.06 17.65 -2.13
CA ILE A 360 31.06 17.67 -3.20
C ILE A 360 31.23 19.09 -3.68
N LYS A 361 32.40 19.69 -3.49
CA LYS A 361 32.64 21.11 -3.81
C LYS A 361 31.51 22.03 -3.30
N ASP A 362 31.20 21.91 -2.03
CA ASP A 362 30.17 22.67 -1.31
C ASP A 362 28.72 22.42 -1.78
N THR A 363 28.51 21.43 -2.64
CA THR A 363 27.19 21.05 -3.14
C THR A 363 26.76 19.69 -2.56
N PRO A 364 25.59 19.60 -1.93
CA PRO A 364 25.08 18.34 -1.43
C PRO A 364 24.61 17.42 -2.57
N ALA A 365 25.00 16.15 -2.54
CA ALA A 365 24.65 15.20 -3.57
C ALA A 365 24.58 13.76 -3.03
N VAL A 366 23.62 13.00 -3.50
CA VAL A 366 23.57 11.54 -3.32
C VAL A 366 24.62 10.90 -4.22
N LEU A 367 25.40 10.00 -3.67
CA LEU A 367 26.31 9.12 -4.41
C LEU A 367 25.80 7.69 -4.29
N THR A 368 25.37 7.14 -5.41
CA THR A 368 24.80 5.79 -5.48
C THR A 368 25.86 4.72 -5.75
N SER A 369 25.63 3.52 -5.24
CA SER A 369 26.46 2.33 -5.50
C SER A 369 25.77 1.39 -6.47
N SER A 370 26.53 0.87 -7.44
CA SER A 370 26.10 -0.21 -8.34
C SER A 370 26.27 -1.60 -7.74
N ALA A 371 26.91 -1.71 -6.57
CA ALA A 371 27.31 -2.99 -6.02
C ALA A 371 26.16 -3.92 -5.64
N ASN A 372 24.97 -3.36 -5.33
CA ASN A 372 23.73 -4.09 -5.14
C ASN A 372 22.63 -3.54 -6.06
N ASP A 373 22.98 -3.33 -7.35
CA ASP A 373 22.20 -2.63 -8.36
C ASP A 373 21.88 -1.17 -7.97
N PHE A 374 21.44 -0.35 -8.89
CA PHE A 374 20.95 1.00 -8.61
C PHE A 374 19.50 0.96 -8.18
N VAL A 375 19.12 1.79 -7.21
CA VAL A 375 17.76 1.81 -6.67
C VAL A 375 16.70 2.14 -7.74
N ASP A 376 17.03 3.00 -8.68
CA ASP A 376 16.17 3.37 -9.81
C ASP A 376 15.89 2.17 -10.73
N ASN A 377 16.87 1.30 -10.99
CA ASN A 377 16.63 0.05 -11.72
C ASN A 377 15.65 -0.86 -10.98
N VAL A 378 15.85 -1.07 -9.69
CA VAL A 378 14.98 -1.91 -8.86
C VAL A 378 13.55 -1.36 -8.82
N TYR A 379 13.40 -0.05 -8.60
CA TYR A 379 12.12 0.62 -8.56
C TYR A 379 11.37 0.50 -9.89
N ASN A 380 12.07 0.76 -10.99
CA ASN A 380 11.53 0.67 -12.34
C ASN A 380 11.09 -0.76 -12.69
N VAL A 381 11.87 -1.78 -12.31
CA VAL A 381 11.52 -3.20 -12.58
C VAL A 381 10.29 -3.61 -11.78
N ILE A 382 10.16 -3.19 -10.52
CA ILE A 382 8.95 -3.47 -9.72
C ILE A 382 7.71 -2.87 -10.40
N ALA A 383 7.79 -1.62 -10.85
CA ALA A 383 6.69 -0.96 -11.57
C ALA A 383 6.36 -1.65 -12.90
N PHE A 384 7.39 -2.11 -13.63
CA PHE A 384 7.22 -2.82 -14.89
C PHE A 384 6.48 -4.16 -14.70
N ILE A 385 6.88 -4.94 -13.69
CA ILE A 385 6.24 -6.23 -13.36
C ILE A 385 4.76 -6.02 -13.04
N ASP A 386 4.42 -5.06 -12.19
CA ASP A 386 3.05 -4.72 -11.85
C ASP A 386 2.22 -4.31 -13.08
N ALA A 387 2.79 -3.48 -13.94
CA ALA A 387 2.13 -3.04 -15.17
C ALA A 387 1.88 -4.21 -16.16
N ILE A 388 2.82 -5.15 -16.29
CA ILE A 388 2.66 -6.36 -17.10
C ILE A 388 1.56 -7.26 -16.53
N GLN A 389 1.53 -7.48 -15.22
CA GLN A 389 0.51 -8.28 -14.54
C GLN A 389 -0.88 -7.65 -14.73
N THR A 390 -1.00 -6.37 -14.46
CA THR A 390 -2.26 -5.62 -14.60
C THR A 390 -2.74 -5.57 -16.05
N GLY A 391 -1.84 -5.36 -17.01
CA GLY A 391 -2.16 -5.33 -18.44
C GLY A 391 -2.71 -6.66 -18.95
N ASN A 392 -2.08 -7.76 -18.57
CA ASN A 392 -2.56 -9.10 -18.94
C ASN A 392 -3.88 -9.45 -18.26
N PHE A 393 -4.03 -9.15 -16.95
CA PHE A 393 -5.28 -9.34 -16.23
C PHE A 393 -6.44 -8.60 -16.91
N ASN A 394 -6.23 -7.32 -17.25
CA ASN A 394 -7.25 -6.51 -17.91
C ASN A 394 -7.59 -7.03 -19.30
N THR A 395 -6.61 -7.53 -20.06
CA THR A 395 -6.83 -8.15 -21.37
C THR A 395 -7.72 -9.39 -21.25
N LEU A 396 -7.48 -10.24 -20.24
CA LEU A 396 -8.33 -11.41 -19.96
C LEU A 396 -9.76 -10.99 -19.54
N LYS A 397 -9.89 -9.98 -18.67
CA LYS A 397 -11.15 -9.51 -18.11
C LYS A 397 -12.04 -8.80 -19.15
N GLN A 398 -11.45 -8.00 -20.03
CA GLN A 398 -12.18 -7.21 -21.05
C GLN A 398 -12.74 -8.08 -22.19
N THR A 399 -12.26 -9.28 -22.36
CA THR A 399 -12.77 -10.19 -23.39
C THR A 399 -14.15 -10.68 -22.99
N GLY A 400 -15.18 -10.14 -23.62
CA GLY A 400 -16.60 -10.40 -23.27
C GLY A 400 -17.05 -11.87 -23.37
N THR A 401 -16.30 -12.70 -24.11
CA THR A 401 -16.59 -14.14 -24.26
C THR A 401 -15.46 -14.97 -23.65
N LYS A 402 -14.38 -15.16 -24.40
CA LYS A 402 -13.17 -15.87 -23.96
C LYS A 402 -11.98 -15.50 -24.86
N LEU A 403 -10.79 -15.53 -24.32
CA LEU A 403 -9.57 -15.69 -25.12
C LEU A 403 -9.37 -17.18 -25.40
N ALA A 404 -9.48 -17.56 -26.67
CA ALA A 404 -9.30 -18.95 -27.07
C ALA A 404 -7.81 -19.30 -27.13
N GLN A 405 -7.49 -20.59 -27.04
CA GLN A 405 -6.12 -21.07 -27.25
C GLN A 405 -5.81 -21.11 -28.74
N THR A 406 -5.76 -19.95 -29.38
CA THR A 406 -5.44 -19.72 -30.78
C THR A 406 -4.27 -18.76 -30.94
N VAL A 407 -3.57 -18.81 -32.06
CA VAL A 407 -2.48 -17.88 -32.36
C VAL A 407 -2.96 -16.43 -32.31
N GLN A 408 -4.18 -16.17 -32.80
CA GLN A 408 -4.76 -14.83 -32.82
C GLN A 408 -5.00 -14.28 -31.40
N ASP A 409 -5.53 -15.08 -30.48
CA ASP A 409 -5.82 -14.62 -29.13
C ASP A 409 -4.58 -14.55 -28.25
N VAL A 410 -3.59 -15.43 -28.45
CA VAL A 410 -2.25 -15.27 -27.87
C VAL A 410 -1.60 -13.97 -28.34
N GLY A 411 -1.80 -13.59 -29.62
CA GLY A 411 -1.36 -12.32 -30.17
C GLY A 411 -1.91 -11.08 -29.44
N LYS A 412 -3.13 -11.17 -28.89
CA LYS A 412 -3.71 -10.09 -28.06
C LYS A 412 -2.93 -9.89 -26.74
N LEU A 413 -2.49 -10.99 -26.11
CA LEU A 413 -1.64 -10.93 -24.92
C LEU A 413 -0.26 -10.35 -25.26
N VAL A 414 0.34 -10.75 -26.39
CA VAL A 414 1.60 -10.17 -26.88
C VAL A 414 1.45 -8.65 -27.08
N ALA A 415 0.38 -8.21 -27.76
CA ALA A 415 0.12 -6.79 -28.01
C ALA A 415 -0.10 -6.00 -26.69
N ALA A 416 -0.75 -6.59 -25.69
CA ALA A 416 -0.91 -5.99 -24.37
C ALA A 416 0.45 -5.78 -23.69
N ASN A 417 1.33 -6.77 -23.73
CA ASN A 417 2.69 -6.67 -23.17
C ASN A 417 3.54 -5.63 -23.93
N GLU A 418 3.47 -5.61 -25.26
CA GLU A 418 4.15 -4.58 -26.05
C GLU A 418 3.66 -3.16 -25.74
N LYS A 419 2.35 -2.98 -25.48
CA LYS A 419 1.77 -1.70 -25.06
C LYS A 419 2.43 -1.21 -23.76
N VAL A 420 2.59 -2.10 -22.77
CA VAL A 420 3.30 -1.78 -21.53
C VAL A 420 4.77 -1.43 -21.82
N CYS A 421 5.47 -2.24 -22.60
CA CYS A 421 6.87 -1.95 -22.97
C CYS A 421 7.02 -0.55 -23.60
N ARG A 422 6.15 -0.17 -24.54
CA ARG A 422 6.14 1.17 -25.15
C ARG A 422 5.88 2.29 -24.14
N GLN A 423 5.02 2.04 -23.14
CA GLN A 423 4.81 3.01 -22.05
C GLN A 423 6.10 3.24 -21.25
N PHE A 424 6.85 2.18 -20.94
CA PHE A 424 8.10 2.29 -20.19
C PHE A 424 9.27 2.85 -21.04
N VAL A 425 9.22 2.69 -22.36
CA VAL A 425 10.12 3.44 -23.27
C VAL A 425 9.82 4.94 -23.20
N ARG A 426 8.55 5.34 -23.27
CA ARG A 426 8.17 6.75 -23.14
C ARG A 426 8.55 7.34 -21.79
N ALA A 427 8.38 6.57 -20.72
CA ALA A 427 8.79 6.98 -19.37
C ALA A 427 10.31 7.14 -19.21
N GLY A 428 11.11 6.63 -20.14
CA GLY A 428 12.57 6.73 -20.13
C GLY A 428 13.27 5.62 -19.32
N MET A 429 12.56 4.59 -18.91
CA MET A 429 13.15 3.40 -18.28
C MET A 429 13.86 2.52 -19.32
N LEU A 430 13.20 2.29 -20.46
CA LEU A 430 13.71 1.47 -21.55
C LEU A 430 14.18 2.36 -22.70
N ALA A 431 15.19 1.90 -23.43
CA ALA A 431 15.67 2.60 -24.63
C ALA A 431 16.18 1.63 -25.69
N PRO A 432 16.01 1.98 -26.98
CA PRO A 432 16.68 1.33 -28.09
C PRO A 432 18.21 1.23 -27.90
N GLY A 433 18.83 0.18 -28.45
CA GLY A 433 20.27 0.02 -28.45
C GLY A 433 20.71 -1.45 -28.52
N SER A 434 22.01 -1.71 -28.51
CA SER A 434 22.58 -3.04 -28.63
C SER A 434 22.32 -3.90 -27.36
N TRP A 435 22.10 -5.20 -27.57
CA TRP A 435 21.97 -6.19 -26.50
C TRP A 435 23.34 -6.76 -26.13
N SER A 436 23.71 -6.69 -24.89
CA SER A 436 25.03 -7.13 -24.39
C SER A 436 25.00 -8.41 -23.55
N SER A 437 23.79 -8.94 -23.22
CA SER A 437 23.68 -10.21 -22.51
C SER A 437 23.78 -11.40 -23.46
N THR A 438 24.22 -12.54 -22.95
CA THR A 438 24.21 -13.83 -23.68
C THR A 438 22.81 -14.44 -23.77
N ASP A 439 21.89 -14.01 -22.91
CA ASP A 439 20.52 -14.53 -22.85
C ASP A 439 19.67 -13.91 -23.96
N SER A 440 19.23 -14.75 -24.89
CA SER A 440 18.35 -14.37 -26.01
C SER A 440 17.34 -15.49 -26.28
N PHE A 441 16.26 -15.17 -26.97
CA PHE A 441 15.25 -16.14 -27.36
C PHE A 441 14.66 -15.84 -28.74
N GLY A 442 14.05 -16.85 -29.36
CA GLY A 442 13.54 -16.74 -30.70
C GLY A 442 14.65 -16.71 -31.76
N GLN A 443 14.40 -16.05 -32.92
CA GLN A 443 15.39 -15.86 -33.96
C GLN A 443 16.31 -14.68 -33.61
N ILE A 444 17.60 -14.92 -33.49
CA ILE A 444 18.57 -13.95 -32.97
C ILE A 444 18.60 -12.63 -33.77
N ASP A 445 18.50 -12.68 -35.09
CA ASP A 445 18.47 -11.46 -35.92
C ASP A 445 17.21 -10.64 -35.67
N THR A 446 16.07 -11.31 -35.47
CA THR A 446 14.80 -10.65 -35.14
C THR A 446 14.84 -10.08 -33.72
N PHE A 447 15.42 -10.82 -32.78
CA PHE A 447 15.64 -10.38 -31.39
C PHE A 447 16.46 -9.11 -31.36
N ASN A 448 17.67 -9.14 -31.95
CA ASN A 448 18.57 -7.98 -31.94
C ASN A 448 17.95 -6.77 -32.64
N ARG A 449 17.32 -6.95 -33.80
CA ARG A 449 16.63 -5.87 -34.50
C ARG A 449 15.54 -5.21 -33.68
N ASN A 450 14.72 -5.98 -32.97
CA ASN A 450 13.66 -5.41 -32.10
C ASN A 450 14.25 -4.64 -30.92
N ILE A 451 15.27 -5.18 -30.25
CA ILE A 451 15.96 -4.47 -29.18
C ILE A 451 16.62 -3.18 -29.69
N GLU A 452 17.28 -3.21 -30.85
CA GLU A 452 17.91 -2.03 -31.45
C GLU A 452 16.91 -0.95 -31.87
N GLN A 453 15.73 -1.34 -32.34
CA GLN A 453 14.71 -0.41 -32.80
C GLN A 453 13.77 0.08 -31.70
N PHE A 454 13.37 -0.80 -30.80
CA PHE A 454 12.30 -0.52 -29.84
C PHE A 454 12.74 -0.55 -28.36
N GLY A 455 13.92 -1.11 -28.05
CA GLY A 455 14.38 -1.29 -26.68
C GLY A 455 13.74 -2.48 -25.96
N PHE A 456 12.91 -3.27 -26.66
CA PHE A 456 12.28 -4.48 -26.11
C PHE A 456 11.95 -5.50 -27.20
N TYR A 457 11.77 -6.75 -26.80
CA TYR A 457 11.25 -7.82 -27.64
C TYR A 457 10.29 -8.70 -26.85
N VAL A 458 9.10 -8.96 -27.40
CA VAL A 458 8.07 -9.81 -26.80
C VAL A 458 7.80 -10.98 -27.74
N LEU A 459 7.89 -12.21 -27.23
CA LEU A 459 7.67 -13.43 -28.00
C LEU A 459 6.83 -14.42 -27.21
N ALA A 460 5.75 -14.92 -27.80
CA ALA A 460 5.01 -16.05 -27.28
C ALA A 460 5.55 -17.36 -27.85
N GLY A 461 5.59 -18.39 -27.01
CA GLY A 461 5.86 -19.76 -27.47
C GLY A 461 4.79 -20.27 -28.44
N LEU A 462 5.15 -21.23 -29.27
CA LEU A 462 4.22 -21.80 -30.24
C LEU A 462 3.21 -22.71 -29.55
N LEU A 463 1.92 -22.55 -29.86
CA LEU A 463 0.84 -23.39 -29.34
C LEU A 463 1.03 -24.88 -29.58
N LYS A 464 1.64 -25.25 -30.72
CA LYS A 464 1.93 -26.66 -31.06
C LYS A 464 2.93 -27.31 -30.12
N ASP A 465 3.82 -26.52 -29.54
CA ASP A 465 4.91 -26.97 -28.65
C ASP A 465 4.50 -26.93 -27.16
N GLN A 466 3.28 -26.44 -26.86
CA GLN A 466 2.78 -26.36 -25.50
C GLN A 466 2.41 -27.75 -24.96
N PRO A 467 2.83 -28.10 -23.72
CA PRO A 467 2.47 -29.38 -23.10
C PRO A 467 0.95 -29.60 -23.05
N PRO A 468 0.47 -30.83 -23.31
CA PRO A 468 -0.96 -31.14 -23.27
C PRO A 468 -1.61 -30.80 -21.93
N ALA A 469 -0.93 -30.99 -20.79
CA ALA A 469 -1.41 -30.65 -19.46
C ALA A 469 -1.70 -29.14 -19.32
N ASP A 470 -0.78 -28.27 -19.78
CA ASP A 470 -0.98 -26.83 -19.73
C ASP A 470 -2.14 -26.36 -20.64
N ARG A 471 -2.36 -27.06 -21.76
CA ARG A 471 -3.52 -26.80 -22.62
C ARG A 471 -4.84 -27.23 -21.97
N GLN A 472 -4.85 -28.35 -21.24
CA GLN A 472 -6.02 -28.81 -20.45
C GLN A 472 -6.30 -27.84 -19.31
N ASP A 473 -5.27 -27.31 -18.64
CA ASP A 473 -5.37 -26.27 -17.60
C ASP A 473 -5.71 -24.89 -18.17
N ARG A 474 -5.95 -24.76 -19.48
CA ARG A 474 -6.30 -23.51 -20.18
C ARG A 474 -5.26 -22.39 -20.00
N LYS A 475 -3.98 -22.74 -19.82
CA LYS A 475 -2.88 -21.78 -19.77
C LYS A 475 -2.56 -21.24 -21.18
N SER A 476 -2.04 -20.02 -21.26
CA SER A 476 -1.41 -19.53 -22.49
C SER A 476 -0.01 -20.17 -22.66
N PRO A 477 0.54 -20.23 -23.88
CA PRO A 477 1.96 -20.46 -24.04
C PRO A 477 2.77 -19.43 -23.24
N VAL A 478 3.99 -19.81 -22.84
CA VAL A 478 4.90 -18.87 -22.14
C VAL A 478 5.19 -17.67 -23.02
N ILE A 479 5.02 -16.47 -22.49
CA ILE A 479 5.40 -15.21 -23.15
C ILE A 479 6.70 -14.75 -22.53
N GLN A 480 7.73 -14.60 -23.36
CA GLN A 480 9.04 -14.09 -22.98
C GLN A 480 9.16 -12.62 -23.35
N ILE A 481 9.71 -11.81 -22.46
CA ILE A 481 9.91 -10.37 -22.66
C ILE A 481 11.36 -10.05 -22.35
N ALA A 482 12.08 -9.54 -23.35
CA ALA A 482 13.40 -8.93 -23.16
C ALA A 482 13.24 -7.41 -23.17
N ILE A 483 13.85 -6.75 -22.22
CA ILE A 483 13.85 -5.29 -22.09
C ILE A 483 15.26 -4.77 -21.96
N LYS A 484 15.57 -3.68 -22.65
CA LYS A 484 16.85 -2.99 -22.54
C LYS A 484 16.69 -1.75 -21.69
N ASN A 485 17.35 -1.74 -20.53
CA ASN A 485 17.37 -0.58 -19.65
C ASN A 485 18.06 0.61 -20.34
N ALA A 486 17.49 1.80 -20.23
CA ALA A 486 18.09 3.04 -20.73
C ALA A 486 19.39 3.38 -19.98
N GLY A 487 19.43 3.07 -18.68
CA GLY A 487 20.53 3.46 -17.79
C GLY A 487 20.58 4.97 -17.55
N ALA A 488 21.53 5.39 -16.73
CA ALA A 488 21.83 6.79 -16.47
C ALA A 488 23.34 7.02 -16.50
N ILE A 489 23.77 8.20 -16.97
CA ILE A 489 25.18 8.60 -16.92
C ILE A 489 25.48 9.16 -15.55
N HIS A 490 26.39 8.53 -14.81
CA HIS A 490 26.78 8.93 -13.45
C HIS A 490 28.17 9.58 -13.39
N SER A 491 29.02 9.40 -14.44
CA SER A 491 30.36 10.00 -14.54
C SER A 491 30.68 10.32 -16.00
N VAL A 492 31.55 11.30 -16.20
CA VAL A 492 32.06 11.70 -17.53
C VAL A 492 33.56 11.79 -17.44
N ASP A 493 34.26 11.09 -18.31
CA ASP A 493 35.70 11.17 -18.50
C ASP A 493 36.00 12.07 -19.71
N ILE A 494 36.75 13.16 -19.48
CA ILE A 494 37.13 14.11 -20.54
C ILE A 494 38.64 14.13 -20.66
N ILE A 495 39.14 13.83 -21.83
CA ILE A 495 40.57 13.93 -22.18
C ILE A 495 40.78 15.25 -22.94
N ILE A 496 41.60 16.13 -22.38
CA ILE A 496 41.99 17.38 -23.03
C ILE A 496 43.42 17.24 -23.51
N ASN A 497 43.61 17.25 -24.82
CA ASN A 497 44.93 17.31 -25.44
C ASN A 497 45.30 18.79 -25.68
N PHE A 498 46.34 19.27 -25.03
CA PHE A 498 46.83 20.61 -25.18
C PHE A 498 48.12 20.58 -26.02
N GLY A 499 48.10 21.20 -27.20
CA GLY A 499 49.28 21.41 -28.04
C GLY A 499 49.83 22.82 -27.87
N LEU A 500 51.17 22.95 -27.75
CA LEU A 500 51.89 24.24 -27.77
C LEU A 500 52.24 24.60 -29.20
#